data_9b8f2b9e594aa084885a43a55d433758
#
_entry.id   9b8f2b9e594aa084885a43a55d433758
#
_cell.length_a   1.000
_cell.length_b   1.000
_cell.length_c   1.000
_cell.angle_alpha   90.00
_cell.angle_beta   90.00
_cell.angle_gamma   90.00
#
_symmetry.space_group_name_H-M   'P 1'
#
loop_
_entity.id
_entity.type
_entity.pdbx_description
1 polymer ?
#
loop_
_entity_poly.entity_id
_entity_poly.type
_entity_poly.pdbx_seq_one_letter_code
_entity_poly.pdbx_strand_id
1 'polypeptide(L)'
;MGAIFDPEAVREMAQVIGWELRGLWLEGATENYKGGPHLGLDCWSPNININRDPRWGRNIETPSEDPLVNSKYGVAYTKGLQQGKGEDPRYLQAVVTLKHYIAYSFDQYDGVNRMQFDAIVSPYDFAD
;
A
#
# COMPACT_ATOMS: atom_id res chain seq x y z
N MET A 1 6.30 9.70 4.02
CA MET A 1 5.37 10.20 3.00
C MET A 1 4.08 10.81 3.59
N GLY A 2 3.48 10.22 4.62
CA GLY A 2 2.28 10.80 5.25
C GLY A 2 2.43 12.25 5.70
N ALA A 3 3.60 12.63 6.19
CA ALA A 3 3.88 13.99 6.65
C ALA A 3 3.86 15.09 5.56
N ILE A 4 3.73 14.74 4.30
CA ILE A 4 3.64 15.72 3.21
C ILE A 4 2.27 16.42 3.19
N PHE A 5 1.21 15.78 3.69
CA PHE A 5 -0.18 16.28 3.72
C PHE A 5 -0.70 16.84 2.38
N ASP A 6 -0.12 16.38 1.27
CA ASP A 6 -0.47 16.81 -0.09
C ASP A 6 -0.85 15.58 -0.94
N PRO A 7 -2.15 15.30 -1.12
CA PRO A 7 -2.60 14.16 -1.92
C PRO A 7 -2.19 14.24 -3.39
N GLU A 8 -2.03 15.45 -3.96
CA GLU A 8 -1.61 15.58 -5.35
C GLU A 8 -0.14 15.18 -5.53
N ALA A 9 0.74 15.61 -4.64
CA ALA A 9 2.15 15.19 -4.66
C ALA A 9 2.27 13.66 -4.46
N VAL A 10 1.42 13.06 -3.60
CA VAL A 10 1.36 11.60 -3.46
C VAL A 10 0.92 10.93 -4.75
N ARG A 11 -0.07 11.48 -5.44
CA ARG A 11 -0.56 10.97 -6.71
C ARG A 11 0.50 11.04 -7.81
N GLU A 12 1.17 12.16 -7.95
CA GLU A 12 2.25 12.34 -8.93
C GLU A 12 3.41 11.38 -8.70
N MET A 13 3.84 11.23 -7.47
CA MET A 13 4.87 10.26 -7.10
C MET A 13 4.46 8.83 -7.46
N ALA A 14 3.22 8.44 -7.14
CA ALA A 14 2.72 7.12 -7.46
C ALA A 14 2.59 6.89 -8.97
N GLN A 15 2.31 7.93 -9.78
CA GLN A 15 2.34 7.85 -11.24
C GLN A 15 3.73 7.49 -11.76
N VAL A 16 4.77 8.12 -11.22
CA VAL A 16 6.16 7.80 -11.63
C VAL A 16 6.47 6.34 -11.30
N ILE A 17 6.10 5.88 -10.10
CA ILE A 17 6.30 4.47 -9.71
C ILE A 17 5.58 3.52 -10.68
N GLY A 18 4.33 3.83 -11.04
CA GLY A 18 3.57 3.04 -11.98
C GLY A 18 4.19 2.99 -13.38
N TRP A 19 4.73 4.11 -13.88
CA TRP A 19 5.44 4.16 -15.15
C TRP A 19 6.71 3.32 -15.15
N GLU A 20 7.53 3.47 -14.13
CA GLU A 20 8.75 2.69 -14.00
C GLU A 20 8.45 1.20 -13.93
N LEU A 21 7.44 0.81 -13.13
CA LEU A 21 7.03 -0.59 -13.03
C LEU A 21 6.54 -1.14 -14.37
N ARG A 22 5.71 -0.40 -15.10
CA ARG A 22 5.24 -0.80 -16.43
C ARG A 22 6.38 -0.87 -17.44
N GLY A 23 7.32 0.09 -17.40
CA GLY A 23 8.52 0.06 -18.24
C GLY A 23 9.37 -1.18 -18.00
N LEU A 24 9.65 -1.50 -16.75
CA LEU A 24 10.40 -2.70 -16.38
C LEU A 24 9.70 -3.98 -16.84
N TRP A 25 8.38 -4.04 -16.73
CA TRP A 25 7.62 -5.19 -17.20
C TRP A 25 7.70 -5.34 -18.74
N LEU A 26 7.57 -4.24 -19.48
CA LEU A 26 7.68 -4.26 -20.95
C LEU A 26 9.06 -4.66 -21.43
N GLU A 27 10.11 -4.31 -20.70
CA GLU A 27 11.49 -4.74 -20.98
C GLU A 27 11.78 -6.21 -20.59
N GLY A 28 10.76 -6.96 -20.16
CA GLY A 28 10.90 -8.36 -19.79
C GLY A 28 11.63 -8.60 -18.47
N ALA A 29 11.69 -7.61 -17.59
CA ALA A 29 12.36 -7.75 -16.31
C ALA A 29 11.80 -8.89 -15.46
N THR A 30 10.50 -9.18 -15.59
CA THR A 30 9.82 -10.27 -14.90
C THR A 30 10.27 -11.65 -15.37
N GLU A 31 10.61 -11.80 -16.66
CA GLU A 31 11.06 -13.07 -17.26
C GLU A 31 12.53 -13.35 -16.95
N ASN A 32 13.33 -12.30 -16.84
CA ASN A 32 14.79 -12.38 -16.67
C ASN A 32 15.23 -12.33 -15.20
N TYR A 33 14.34 -12.02 -14.28
CA TYR A 33 14.68 -11.89 -12.87
C TYR A 33 14.68 -13.24 -12.15
N LYS A 34 15.87 -13.72 -11.86
CA LYS A 34 16.09 -15.00 -11.15
C LYS A 34 15.89 -14.90 -9.64
N GLY A 35 15.55 -13.73 -9.12
CA GLY A 35 15.49 -13.41 -7.68
C GLY A 35 14.13 -13.61 -7.01
N GLY A 36 13.12 -14.13 -7.70
CA GLY A 36 11.81 -14.43 -7.09
C GLY A 36 10.63 -13.57 -7.58
N PRO A 37 9.45 -13.71 -6.99
CA PRO A 37 8.15 -13.28 -7.53
C PRO A 37 7.84 -11.79 -7.34
N HIS A 38 8.81 -10.91 -7.20
CA HIS A 38 8.59 -9.53 -6.79
C HIS A 38 8.51 -8.51 -7.93
N LEU A 39 8.54 -8.96 -9.19
CA LEU A 39 8.43 -8.10 -10.36
C LEU A 39 7.18 -8.46 -11.18
N GLY A 40 6.03 -8.04 -10.70
CA GLY A 40 4.78 -8.13 -11.44
C GLY A 40 4.10 -6.76 -11.51
N LEU A 41 2.95 -6.70 -12.14
CA LEU A 41 2.13 -5.48 -12.21
C LEU A 41 1.12 -5.37 -11.06
N ASP A 42 1.09 -6.33 -10.15
CA ASP A 42 0.27 -6.28 -8.93
C ASP A 42 1.14 -5.81 -7.76
N CYS A 43 0.94 -4.59 -7.34
CA CYS A 43 1.68 -3.96 -6.26
C CYS A 43 0.94 -4.11 -4.94
N TRP A 44 1.49 -4.87 -4.01
CA TRP A 44 0.97 -4.99 -2.64
C TRP A 44 1.37 -3.78 -1.80
N SER A 45 0.81 -2.65 -2.20
CA SER A 45 1.08 -1.30 -1.68
C SER A 45 -0.09 -0.38 -2.07
N PRO A 46 -0.32 0.70 -1.32
CA PRO A 46 0.32 1.12 -0.09
C PRO A 46 -0.19 0.37 1.14
N ASN A 47 0.60 0.45 2.23
CA ASN A 47 0.11 0.06 3.55
C ASN A 47 -0.77 1.21 4.09
N ILE A 48 -2.05 0.94 4.31
CA ILE A 48 -3.02 1.92 4.84
C ILE A 48 -3.49 1.56 6.26
N ASN A 49 -2.76 0.68 6.95
CA ASN A 49 -3.01 0.44 8.36
C ASN A 49 -2.96 1.73 9.15
N ILE A 50 -3.83 1.88 10.13
CA ILE A 50 -3.69 2.93 11.13
C ILE A 50 -2.57 2.53 12.09
N ASN A 51 -1.62 3.44 12.33
CA ASN A 51 -0.52 3.23 13.26
C ASN A 51 -1.05 3.31 14.70
N ARG A 52 -1.35 2.16 15.32
CA ARG A 52 -1.98 2.07 16.64
C ARG A 52 -0.99 1.78 17.76
N ASP A 53 -0.11 0.81 17.57
CA ASP A 53 0.82 0.36 18.60
C ASP A 53 2.26 0.68 18.17
N PRO A 54 2.98 1.52 18.95
CA PRO A 54 4.35 1.91 18.60
C PRO A 54 5.34 0.75 18.58
N ARG A 55 4.99 -0.39 19.19
CA ARG A 55 5.83 -1.61 19.20
C ARG A 55 5.76 -2.41 17.90
N TRP A 56 4.77 -2.17 17.06
CA TRP A 56 4.66 -2.88 15.79
C TRP A 56 5.79 -2.49 14.83
N GLY A 57 6.61 -3.46 14.43
CA GLY A 57 7.82 -3.21 13.63
C GLY A 57 7.58 -2.64 12.23
N ARG A 58 6.34 -2.71 11.73
CA ARG A 58 5.96 -2.21 10.40
C ARG A 58 5.28 -0.85 10.40
N ASN A 59 5.27 -0.15 11.52
CA ASN A 59 4.71 1.19 11.60
C ASN A 59 5.34 2.17 10.61
N ILE A 60 6.62 2.00 10.29
CA ILE A 60 7.32 2.83 9.30
C ILE A 60 6.72 2.74 7.89
N GLU A 61 5.98 1.70 7.58
CA GLU A 61 5.29 1.54 6.29
C GLU A 61 3.95 2.31 6.25
N THR A 62 3.43 2.74 7.39
CA THR A 62 2.12 3.39 7.47
C THR A 62 2.23 4.90 7.28
N PRO A 63 1.29 5.54 6.55
CA PRO A 63 1.32 6.99 6.36
C PRO A 63 1.03 7.78 7.63
N SER A 64 0.10 7.32 8.48
CA SER A 64 -0.40 8.11 9.62
C SER A 64 -1.09 7.25 10.68
N GLU A 65 -1.33 7.87 11.82
CA GLU A 65 -2.24 7.39 12.88
C GLU A 65 -3.70 7.80 12.61
N ASP A 66 -3.91 8.75 11.71
CA ASP A 66 -5.21 9.35 11.40
C ASP A 66 -5.87 8.61 10.23
N PRO A 67 -7.10 8.06 10.41
CA PRO A 67 -7.81 7.33 9.34
C PRO A 67 -8.13 8.22 8.14
N LEU A 68 -8.43 9.51 8.33
CA LEU A 68 -8.70 10.44 7.24
C LEU A 68 -7.46 10.67 6.36
N VAL A 69 -6.30 10.85 7.00
CA VAL A 69 -5.02 11.00 6.28
C VAL A 69 -4.70 9.72 5.51
N ASN A 70 -4.85 8.56 6.14
CA ASN A 70 -4.62 7.27 5.49
C ASN A 70 -5.57 7.04 4.32
N SER A 71 -6.85 7.39 4.45
CA SER A 71 -7.85 7.30 3.39
C SER A 71 -7.45 8.16 2.18
N LYS A 72 -7.15 9.44 2.39
CA LYS A 72 -6.73 10.35 1.32
C LYS A 72 -5.43 9.90 0.65
N TYR A 73 -4.49 9.44 1.45
CA TYR A 73 -3.23 8.89 0.95
C TYR A 73 -3.47 7.65 0.07
N GLY A 74 -4.26 6.68 0.56
CA GLY A 74 -4.58 5.46 -0.17
C GLY A 74 -5.27 5.73 -1.50
N VAL A 75 -6.25 6.65 -1.52
CA VAL A 75 -6.95 7.04 -2.76
C VAL A 75 -6.00 7.71 -3.75
N ALA A 76 -5.18 8.67 -3.29
CA ALA A 76 -4.25 9.39 -4.15
C ALA A 76 -3.19 8.46 -4.74
N TYR A 77 -2.59 7.62 -3.92
CA TYR A 77 -1.59 6.64 -4.33
C TYR A 77 -2.15 5.63 -5.33
N THR A 78 -3.34 5.07 -5.04
CA THR A 78 -4.00 4.12 -5.94
C THR A 78 -4.28 4.72 -7.30
N LYS A 79 -4.87 5.92 -7.33
CA LYS A 79 -5.14 6.62 -8.59
C LYS A 79 -3.87 6.93 -9.36
N GLY A 80 -2.83 7.39 -8.68
CA GLY A 80 -1.56 7.69 -9.31
C GLY A 80 -0.92 6.46 -9.93
N LEU A 81 -0.78 5.38 -9.16
CA LEU A 81 -0.12 4.17 -9.62
C LEU A 81 -0.89 3.44 -10.73
N GLN A 82 -2.21 3.47 -10.69
CA GLN A 82 -3.04 2.77 -11.66
C GLN A 82 -3.31 3.56 -12.95
N GLN A 83 -3.26 4.89 -12.89
CA GLN A 83 -3.65 5.78 -13.99
C GLN A 83 -2.45 6.58 -14.49
N GLY A 84 -1.95 6.25 -15.65
CA GLY A 84 -0.92 7.03 -16.34
C GLY A 84 -1.44 8.42 -16.75
N LYS A 85 -0.53 9.38 -16.85
CA LYS A 85 -0.85 10.73 -17.32
C LYS A 85 -1.07 10.74 -18.84
N GLY A 86 -2.28 11.06 -19.27
CA GLY A 86 -2.64 11.10 -20.68
C GLY A 86 -2.87 9.75 -21.35
N GLU A 87 -2.90 8.67 -20.58
CA GLU A 87 -3.24 7.34 -21.07
C GLU A 87 -4.75 7.10 -21.14
N ASP A 88 -5.15 6.08 -21.88
CA ASP A 88 -6.55 5.67 -21.98
C ASP A 88 -7.04 5.14 -20.63
N PRO A 89 -8.07 5.79 -20.01
CA PRO A 89 -8.53 5.42 -18.67
C PRO A 89 -9.15 4.01 -18.58
N ARG A 90 -9.35 3.34 -19.71
CA ARG A 90 -9.82 1.95 -19.74
C ARG A 90 -8.72 0.94 -19.37
N TYR A 91 -7.47 1.36 -19.38
CA TYR A 91 -6.33 0.49 -19.08
C TYR A 91 -5.59 0.97 -17.84
N LEU A 92 -5.22 0.03 -17.00
CA LEU A 92 -4.38 0.30 -15.83
C LEU A 92 -2.91 0.09 -16.19
N GLN A 93 -2.05 1.00 -15.76
CA GLN A 93 -0.60 0.78 -15.93
C GLN A 93 -0.05 -0.26 -14.95
N ALA A 94 -0.66 -0.40 -13.77
CA ALA A 94 -0.40 -1.43 -12.78
C ALA A 94 -1.63 -1.63 -11.91
N VAL A 95 -1.64 -2.63 -11.04
CA VAL A 95 -2.73 -2.90 -10.07
C VAL A 95 -2.22 -2.61 -8.68
N VAL A 96 -3.06 -1.98 -7.87
CA VAL A 96 -2.81 -1.72 -6.45
C VAL A 96 -3.58 -2.70 -5.60
N THR A 97 -2.89 -3.43 -4.74
CA THR A 97 -3.49 -4.22 -3.67
C THR A 97 -3.22 -3.54 -2.33
N LEU A 98 -4.22 -2.79 -1.87
CA LEU A 98 -4.17 -2.13 -0.55
C LEU A 98 -4.00 -3.16 0.57
N LYS A 99 -3.19 -2.84 1.56
CA LYS A 99 -2.92 -3.75 2.67
C LYS A 99 -2.89 -3.01 4.01
N HIS A 100 -3.14 -3.73 5.10
CA HIS A 100 -3.52 -5.15 5.18
C HIS A 100 -4.99 -5.21 5.53
N TYR A 101 -5.69 -6.21 5.04
CA TYR A 101 -7.15 -6.24 5.00
C TYR A 101 -7.81 -5.73 6.27
N ILE A 102 -7.47 -6.24 7.48
CA ILE A 102 -8.11 -5.71 8.69
C ILE A 102 -7.35 -6.07 9.98
N ALA A 103 -7.39 -5.14 10.96
CA ALA A 103 -6.95 -5.33 12.35
C ALA A 103 -5.54 -5.91 12.50
N TYR A 104 -4.65 -5.66 11.53
CA TYR A 104 -3.28 -6.13 11.55
C TYR A 104 -2.34 -5.03 12.04
N SER A 105 -1.90 -5.14 13.28
CA SER A 105 -0.90 -4.27 13.91
C SER A 105 -0.03 -5.05 14.89
N PHE A 106 0.21 -6.33 14.58
CA PHE A 106 0.87 -7.28 15.46
C PHE A 106 1.57 -8.36 14.63
N ASP A 107 2.84 -8.63 14.89
CA ASP A 107 3.57 -9.70 14.22
C ASP A 107 3.76 -10.92 15.11
N GLN A 108 4.39 -10.71 16.28
CA GLN A 108 4.63 -11.78 17.24
C GLN A 108 4.89 -11.21 18.64
N TYR A 109 4.30 -11.82 19.66
CA TYR A 109 4.57 -11.57 21.05
C TYR A 109 4.17 -12.76 21.91
N ASP A 110 5.00 -13.12 22.88
CA ASP A 110 4.73 -14.16 23.88
C ASP A 110 4.24 -15.50 23.29
N GLY A 111 4.90 -15.95 22.23
CA GLY A 111 4.56 -17.21 21.56
C GLY A 111 3.35 -17.16 20.63
N VAL A 112 2.61 -16.06 20.57
CA VAL A 112 1.51 -15.83 19.63
C VAL A 112 2.03 -15.06 18.41
N ASN A 113 1.75 -15.55 17.22
CA ASN A 113 2.08 -14.87 15.98
C ASN A 113 0.81 -14.33 15.28
N ARG A 114 1.02 -13.50 14.24
CA ARG A 114 -0.05 -12.86 13.48
C ARG A 114 -1.08 -13.82 12.86
N MET A 115 -0.72 -15.08 12.64
CA MET A 115 -1.59 -16.09 12.07
C MET A 115 -2.50 -16.74 13.11
N GLN A 116 -2.19 -16.53 14.39
CA GLN A 116 -2.91 -17.09 15.54
C GLN A 116 -3.61 -16.02 16.36
N PHE A 117 -3.25 -14.76 16.14
CA PHE A 117 -3.80 -13.62 16.85
C PHE A 117 -5.26 -13.39 16.47
N ASP A 118 -6.14 -13.37 17.46
CA ASP A 118 -7.56 -13.09 17.29
C ASP A 118 -7.87 -11.67 17.81
N ALA A 119 -7.87 -10.72 16.90
CA ALA A 119 -8.13 -9.32 17.23
C ALA A 119 -9.62 -9.10 17.51
N ILE A 120 -9.93 -8.64 18.71
CA ILE A 120 -11.28 -8.22 19.07
C ILE A 120 -11.42 -6.73 18.76
N VAL A 121 -12.21 -6.40 17.75
CA VAL A 121 -12.44 -5.01 17.30
C VAL A 121 -13.88 -4.63 17.60
N SER A 122 -14.07 -3.50 18.29
CA SER A 122 -15.42 -2.98 18.53
C SER A 122 -16.06 -2.47 17.24
N PRO A 123 -17.40 -2.46 17.11
CA PRO A 123 -18.07 -1.86 15.95
C PRO A 123 -17.71 -0.39 15.74
N TYR A 124 -17.40 0.33 16.81
CA TYR A 124 -16.97 1.72 16.77
C TYR A 124 -15.58 1.86 16.12
N ASP A 125 -14.60 1.09 16.60
CA ASP A 125 -13.24 1.13 16.04
C ASP A 125 -13.18 0.54 14.62
N PHE A 126 -14.17 -0.30 14.27
CA PHE A 126 -14.26 -0.88 12.92
C PHE A 126 -14.79 0.12 11.90
N ALA A 127 -15.53 1.13 12.33
CA ALA A 127 -16.10 2.15 11.45
C ALA A 127 -15.07 3.20 10.99
N ASP A 128 -13.95 3.31 11.68
CA ASP A 128 -12.83 4.18 11.30
C ASP A 128 -11.99 3.58 10.16
#